data_5218b405eb6feda5529c24a1c04de165
#
_entry.id   5218b405eb6feda5529c24a1c04de165
#
_cell.length_a   1.000
_cell.length_b   1.000
_cell.length_c   1.000
_cell.angle_alpha   90.00
_cell.angle_beta   90.00
_cell.angle_gamma   90.00
#
_symmetry.space_group_name_H-M   'P 1'
#
loop_
_entity.id
_entity.type
_entity.pdbx_description
1 polymer ?
#
loop_
_entity_poly.entity_id
_entity_poly.type
_entity_poly.pdbx_seq_one_letter_code
_entity_poly.pdbx_strand_id
1 'polypeptide(L)'
;MSTPTTLAKKASAFLVVLLLCATFVELGLWQLHRAQSVQRQSVTPPEKPVVDLEGVAAAGHNLRDAAYNRLVTFTGTYVKFYVAPKQVLSTKKVVDLDVGLMELSRNRAILVVRGLHDGSIQQSTDRITVMGRLYPHQNEDHADTTSTTLSRLDPALVAGVGNYQLFDSYVSAITEKGPSGTVISGDRIPAPQLINPIGGFYWQHIAYVITWWFMAGLVLFAPFYNRSVNRAKQVG
;
A
#
# COMPACT_ATOMS: atom_id res chain seq x y z
N MET A 1 22.43 53.96 -38.34
CA MET A 1 22.20 52.71 -39.11
C MET A 1 22.86 51.56 -38.38
N SER A 2 22.10 50.62 -37.81
CA SER A 2 22.65 49.44 -37.16
C SER A 2 23.19 48.48 -38.23
N THR A 3 24.45 48.06 -38.10
CA THR A 3 25.09 47.13 -39.04
C THR A 3 24.35 45.76 -39.06
N PRO A 4 24.22 45.09 -40.21
CA PRO A 4 23.47 43.82 -40.32
C PRO A 4 23.95 42.72 -39.35
N THR A 5 25.23 42.76 -38.95
CA THR A 5 25.84 41.88 -37.97
C THR A 5 25.29 42.07 -36.54
N THR A 6 24.90 43.31 -36.16
CA THR A 6 24.32 43.57 -34.82
C THR A 6 22.84 43.15 -34.72
N LEU A 7 22.12 43.22 -35.83
CA LEU A 7 20.73 42.76 -35.92
C LEU A 7 20.67 41.23 -35.83
N ALA A 8 21.55 40.53 -36.55
CA ALA A 8 21.66 39.06 -36.53
C ALA A 8 22.01 38.55 -35.12
N LYS A 9 22.96 39.19 -34.39
CA LYS A 9 23.32 38.83 -33.01
C LYS A 9 22.15 39.03 -32.03
N LYS A 10 21.37 40.11 -32.20
CA LYS A 10 20.18 40.33 -31.36
C LYS A 10 19.07 39.30 -31.62
N ALA A 11 18.85 38.96 -32.89
CA ALA A 11 17.88 37.94 -33.29
C ALA A 11 18.27 36.56 -32.80
N SER A 12 19.57 36.17 -32.91
CA SER A 12 20.02 34.87 -32.34
C SER A 12 19.94 34.81 -30.82
N ALA A 13 20.29 35.88 -30.11
CA ALA A 13 20.12 35.94 -28.65
C ALA A 13 18.65 35.84 -28.22
N PHE A 14 17.74 36.48 -28.94
CA PHE A 14 16.30 36.39 -28.69
C PHE A 14 15.80 34.96 -28.93
N LEU A 15 16.22 34.33 -30.01
CA LEU A 15 15.89 32.93 -30.34
C LEU A 15 16.35 31.96 -29.23
N VAL A 16 17.58 32.14 -28.71
CA VAL A 16 18.13 31.32 -27.62
C VAL A 16 17.28 31.50 -26.35
N VAL A 17 16.92 32.73 -25.96
CA VAL A 17 16.03 33.00 -24.80
C VAL A 17 14.69 32.30 -24.97
N LEU A 18 14.11 32.37 -26.18
CA LEU A 18 12.81 31.77 -26.48
C LEU A 18 12.87 30.25 -26.39
N LEU A 19 13.92 29.63 -26.94
CA LEU A 19 14.14 28.18 -26.85
C LEU A 19 14.35 27.73 -25.40
N LEU A 20 15.14 28.43 -24.60
CA LEU A 20 15.34 28.12 -23.19
C LEU A 20 14.05 28.22 -22.41
N CYS A 21 13.25 29.27 -22.60
CA CYS A 21 11.95 29.42 -21.96
C CYS A 21 11.01 28.28 -22.33
N ALA A 22 10.91 27.96 -23.64
CA ALA A 22 10.08 26.83 -24.07
C ALA A 22 10.50 25.52 -23.41
N THR A 23 11.82 25.26 -23.37
CA THR A 23 12.35 24.06 -22.71
C THR A 23 11.96 24.01 -21.22
N PHE A 24 12.10 25.11 -20.47
CA PHE A 24 11.74 25.13 -19.05
C PHE A 24 10.23 24.99 -18.82
N VAL A 25 9.43 25.58 -19.68
CA VAL A 25 7.96 25.42 -19.60
C VAL A 25 7.58 23.97 -19.86
N GLU A 26 8.14 23.33 -20.90
CA GLU A 26 7.87 21.91 -21.22
C GLU A 26 8.32 20.97 -20.09
N LEU A 27 9.50 21.21 -19.48
CA LEU A 27 9.95 20.43 -18.32
C LEU A 27 9.01 20.60 -17.13
N GLY A 28 8.50 21.80 -16.88
CA GLY A 28 7.51 22.05 -15.86
C GLY A 28 6.18 21.31 -16.12
N LEU A 29 5.67 21.36 -17.35
CA LEU A 29 4.47 20.62 -17.76
C LEU A 29 4.67 19.10 -17.64
N TRP A 30 5.82 18.58 -18.04
CA TRP A 30 6.13 17.16 -17.87
C TRP A 30 6.12 16.75 -16.40
N GLN A 31 6.72 17.54 -15.50
CA GLN A 31 6.71 17.29 -14.07
C GLN A 31 5.28 17.33 -13.50
N LEU A 32 4.44 18.27 -13.97
CA LEU A 32 3.04 18.36 -13.56
C LEU A 32 2.24 17.11 -13.98
N HIS A 33 2.41 16.64 -15.21
CA HIS A 33 1.80 15.40 -15.68
C HIS A 33 2.26 14.20 -14.86
N ARG A 34 3.55 14.17 -14.47
CA ARG A 34 4.08 13.10 -13.62
C ARG A 34 3.50 13.14 -12.21
N ALA A 35 3.36 14.31 -11.60
CA ALA A 35 2.68 14.48 -10.32
C ALA A 35 1.23 13.98 -10.37
N GLN A 36 0.49 14.36 -11.42
CA GLN A 36 -0.90 13.89 -11.63
C GLN A 36 -0.97 12.37 -11.81
N SER A 37 0.00 11.74 -12.49
CA SER A 37 0.04 10.28 -12.64
C SER A 37 0.28 9.57 -11.30
N VAL A 38 1.15 10.09 -10.45
CA VAL A 38 1.38 9.59 -9.08
C VAL A 38 0.10 9.72 -8.24
N GLN A 39 -0.58 10.85 -8.33
CA GLN A 39 -1.86 11.07 -7.63
C GLN A 39 -2.95 10.10 -8.10
N ARG A 40 -3.06 9.83 -9.42
CA ARG A 40 -4.03 8.85 -9.95
C ARG A 40 -3.73 7.42 -9.50
N GLN A 41 -2.45 7.06 -9.36
CA GLN A 41 -2.03 5.75 -8.84
C GLN A 41 -2.33 5.59 -7.33
N SER A 42 -2.51 6.68 -6.60
CA SER A 42 -2.89 6.66 -5.19
C SER A 42 -4.38 6.43 -4.94
N VAL A 43 -5.22 6.45 -5.97
CA VAL A 43 -6.63 6.05 -5.85
C VAL A 43 -6.68 4.56 -5.56
N THR A 44 -7.27 4.20 -4.43
CA THR A 44 -7.47 2.79 -4.04
C THR A 44 -8.23 2.07 -5.15
N PRO A 45 -7.70 1.00 -5.75
CA PRO A 45 -8.45 0.23 -6.73
C PRO A 45 -9.76 -0.28 -6.13
N PRO A 46 -10.84 -0.39 -6.91
CA PRO A 46 -12.07 -0.97 -6.42
C PRO A 46 -11.82 -2.37 -5.86
N GLU A 47 -12.48 -2.68 -4.76
CA GLU A 47 -12.32 -3.96 -4.09
C GLU A 47 -12.71 -5.10 -5.04
N LYS A 48 -11.83 -6.07 -5.18
CA LYS A 48 -12.09 -7.25 -6.02
C LYS A 48 -13.15 -8.12 -5.33
N PRO A 49 -14.04 -8.79 -6.08
CA PRO A 49 -15.09 -9.63 -5.50
C PRO A 49 -14.52 -10.75 -4.63
N VAL A 50 -15.31 -11.19 -3.65
CA VAL A 50 -15.01 -12.35 -2.80
C VAL A 50 -14.88 -13.60 -3.68
N VAL A 51 -13.86 -14.39 -3.42
CA VAL A 51 -13.60 -15.65 -4.13
C VAL A 51 -13.38 -16.80 -3.12
N ASP A 52 -13.53 -18.02 -3.59
CA ASP A 52 -13.15 -19.18 -2.78
C ASP A 52 -11.64 -19.18 -2.51
N LEU A 53 -11.24 -19.54 -1.27
CA LEU A 53 -9.83 -19.58 -0.85
C LEU A 53 -8.97 -20.43 -1.77
N GLU A 54 -9.47 -21.60 -2.16
CA GLU A 54 -8.75 -22.56 -3.01
C GLU A 54 -8.61 -22.09 -4.45
N GLY A 55 -9.41 -21.12 -4.87
CA GLY A 55 -9.27 -20.46 -6.17
C GLY A 55 -8.07 -19.52 -6.29
N VAL A 56 -7.49 -19.09 -5.15
CA VAL A 56 -6.39 -18.11 -5.11
C VAL A 56 -5.16 -18.58 -4.34
N ALA A 57 -5.29 -19.57 -3.45
CA ALA A 57 -4.20 -20.13 -2.66
C ALA A 57 -4.28 -21.67 -2.65
N ALA A 58 -3.15 -22.33 -2.51
CA ALA A 58 -3.07 -23.78 -2.40
C ALA A 58 -2.27 -24.17 -1.15
N ALA A 59 -2.77 -25.16 -0.39
CA ALA A 59 -2.05 -25.68 0.77
C ALA A 59 -0.73 -26.34 0.33
N GLY A 60 0.31 -26.19 1.14
CA GLY A 60 1.66 -26.67 0.84
C GLY A 60 2.42 -25.89 -0.23
N HIS A 61 1.91 -24.75 -0.66
CA HIS A 61 2.56 -23.88 -1.65
C HIS A 61 2.62 -22.46 -1.14
N ASN A 62 3.66 -21.73 -1.55
CA ASN A 62 3.82 -20.31 -1.20
C ASN A 62 2.67 -19.48 -1.77
N LEU A 63 2.23 -18.50 -0.99
CA LEU A 63 1.19 -17.57 -1.43
C LEU A 63 1.73 -16.69 -2.58
N ARG A 64 0.97 -16.60 -3.68
CA ARG A 64 1.31 -15.72 -4.80
C ARG A 64 0.96 -14.27 -4.48
N ASP A 65 1.77 -13.32 -4.95
CA ASP A 65 1.55 -11.88 -4.73
C ASP A 65 0.15 -11.41 -5.18
N ALA A 66 -0.38 -11.97 -6.26
CA ALA A 66 -1.72 -11.67 -6.76
C ALA A 66 -2.86 -12.06 -5.80
N ALA A 67 -2.59 -12.95 -4.84
CA ALA A 67 -3.53 -13.40 -3.81
C ALA A 67 -3.45 -12.54 -2.53
N TYR A 68 -2.43 -11.72 -2.37
CA TYR A 68 -2.30 -10.83 -1.21
C TYR A 68 -3.49 -9.88 -1.12
N ASN A 69 -3.99 -9.72 0.09
CA ASN A 69 -5.08 -8.81 0.41
C ASN A 69 -6.41 -9.10 -0.34
N ARG A 70 -6.59 -10.34 -0.86
CA ARG A 70 -7.84 -10.76 -1.48
C ARG A 70 -8.89 -11.07 -0.43
N LEU A 71 -10.14 -10.69 -0.73
CA LEU A 71 -11.30 -11.21 0.00
C LEU A 71 -11.55 -12.65 -0.41
N VAL A 72 -11.55 -13.54 0.59
CA VAL A 72 -11.77 -14.97 0.43
C VAL A 72 -12.90 -15.46 1.31
N THR A 73 -13.52 -16.55 0.89
CA THR A 73 -14.49 -17.30 1.70
C THR A 73 -14.14 -18.77 1.68
N PHE A 74 -14.41 -19.45 2.79
CA PHE A 74 -14.22 -20.89 2.94
C PHE A 74 -14.99 -21.38 4.15
N THR A 75 -15.15 -22.70 4.26
CA THR A 75 -15.89 -23.33 5.36
C THR A 75 -15.03 -24.42 5.98
N GLY A 76 -14.94 -24.44 7.30
CA GLY A 76 -14.15 -25.40 8.05
C GLY A 76 -14.58 -25.51 9.50
N THR A 77 -13.78 -26.23 10.30
CA THR A 77 -13.98 -26.43 11.73
C THR A 77 -12.70 -26.02 12.46
N TYR A 78 -12.82 -25.25 13.53
CA TYR A 78 -11.66 -24.91 14.35
C TYR A 78 -11.19 -26.11 15.15
N VAL A 79 -9.93 -26.48 14.99
CA VAL A 79 -9.31 -27.63 15.68
C VAL A 79 -8.44 -27.20 16.85
N LYS A 80 -7.95 -25.95 16.85
CA LYS A 80 -7.18 -25.40 17.96
C LYS A 80 -7.25 -23.88 17.98
N PHE A 81 -7.19 -23.31 19.19
CA PHE A 81 -7.20 -21.87 19.41
C PHE A 81 -5.89 -21.41 20.04
N TYR A 82 -5.46 -20.20 19.68
CA TYR A 82 -4.24 -19.57 20.13
C TYR A 82 -4.47 -18.09 20.40
N VAL A 83 -3.56 -17.51 21.15
CA VAL A 83 -3.41 -16.05 21.27
C VAL A 83 -2.14 -15.65 20.55
N ALA A 84 -2.21 -14.62 19.72
CA ALA A 84 -1.02 -13.95 19.14
C ALA A 84 -0.85 -12.60 19.83
N PRO A 85 0.04 -12.48 20.83
CA PRO A 85 0.19 -11.27 21.61
C PRO A 85 1.02 -10.22 20.91
N LYS A 86 0.89 -8.96 21.36
CA LYS A 86 1.69 -7.80 20.95
C LYS A 86 1.69 -7.54 19.44
N GLN A 87 0.63 -7.89 18.75
CA GLN A 87 0.51 -7.64 17.32
C GLN A 87 0.29 -6.15 17.04
N VAL A 88 0.97 -5.63 16.03
CA VAL A 88 0.89 -4.21 15.65
C VAL A 88 -0.13 -4.05 14.51
N LEU A 89 -1.23 -3.38 14.80
CA LEU A 89 -2.22 -3.05 13.77
C LEU A 89 -1.74 -1.94 12.83
N SER A 90 -2.40 -1.79 11.69
CA SER A 90 -2.15 -0.68 10.74
C SER A 90 -2.30 0.71 11.38
N THR A 91 -3.10 0.82 12.44
CA THR A 91 -3.25 2.03 13.28
C THR A 91 -2.10 2.27 14.25
N LYS A 92 -1.04 1.44 14.23
CA LYS A 92 0.08 1.41 15.19
C LYS A 92 -0.31 1.06 16.62
N LYS A 93 -1.54 0.61 16.86
CA LYS A 93 -1.97 0.09 18.16
C LYS A 93 -1.42 -1.32 18.34
N VAL A 94 -0.87 -1.61 19.53
CA VAL A 94 -0.42 -2.94 19.93
C VAL A 94 -1.59 -3.65 20.61
N VAL A 95 -1.91 -4.85 20.16
CA VAL A 95 -3.05 -5.65 20.63
C VAL A 95 -2.70 -7.13 20.69
N ASP A 96 -3.45 -7.89 21.46
CA ASP A 96 -3.42 -9.34 21.44
C ASP A 96 -4.59 -9.83 20.56
N LEU A 97 -4.35 -10.89 19.79
CA LEU A 97 -5.32 -11.42 18.82
C LEU A 97 -5.74 -12.83 19.14
N ASP A 98 -7.03 -13.11 18.97
CA ASP A 98 -7.57 -14.46 18.93
C ASP A 98 -7.30 -15.10 17.56
N VAL A 99 -6.64 -16.25 17.57
CA VAL A 99 -6.28 -16.99 16.37
C VAL A 99 -6.81 -18.42 16.48
N GLY A 100 -7.39 -18.93 15.39
CA GLY A 100 -7.79 -20.32 15.30
C GLY A 100 -7.08 -21.02 14.16
N LEU A 101 -6.70 -22.29 14.37
CA LEU A 101 -6.34 -23.19 13.29
C LEU A 101 -7.63 -23.85 12.80
N MET A 102 -8.00 -23.58 11.57
CA MET A 102 -9.22 -24.10 10.96
C MET A 102 -8.88 -25.22 9.97
N GLU A 103 -9.42 -26.39 10.21
CA GLU A 103 -9.38 -27.51 9.27
C GLU A 103 -10.45 -27.33 8.18
N LEU A 104 -10.01 -27.46 6.94
CA LEU A 104 -10.84 -27.49 5.74
C LEU A 104 -11.02 -28.96 5.27
N SER A 105 -11.74 -29.16 4.18
CA SER A 105 -11.83 -30.47 3.54
C SER A 105 -10.45 -30.99 3.07
N ARG A 106 -10.29 -32.31 2.96
CA ARG A 106 -9.08 -32.97 2.42
C ARG A 106 -7.81 -32.74 3.24
N ASN A 107 -7.94 -32.70 4.57
CA ASN A 107 -6.79 -32.62 5.49
C ASN A 107 -5.92 -31.37 5.28
N ARG A 108 -6.55 -30.22 4.96
CA ARG A 108 -5.90 -28.91 4.82
C ARG A 108 -6.32 -28.00 5.95
N ALA A 109 -5.41 -27.12 6.38
CA ALA A 109 -5.75 -26.19 7.44
C ALA A 109 -5.11 -24.81 7.19
N ILE A 110 -5.77 -23.77 7.72
CA ILE A 110 -5.34 -22.39 7.61
C ILE A 110 -5.47 -21.70 8.97
N LEU A 111 -4.54 -20.77 9.25
CA LEU A 111 -4.66 -19.87 10.38
C LEU A 111 -5.69 -18.77 10.10
N VAL A 112 -6.59 -18.55 11.06
CA VAL A 112 -7.60 -17.52 11.00
C VAL A 112 -7.45 -16.60 12.21
N VAL A 113 -7.12 -15.34 11.96
CA VAL A 113 -7.19 -14.29 12.97
C VAL A 113 -8.66 -13.91 13.11
N ARG A 114 -9.24 -14.23 14.27
CA ARG A 114 -10.66 -14.08 14.53
C ARG A 114 -11.02 -12.66 14.99
N GLY A 115 -10.14 -11.99 15.71
CA GLY A 115 -10.33 -10.61 16.19
C GLY A 115 -9.44 -10.29 17.38
N LEU A 116 -9.85 -9.31 18.18
CA LEU A 116 -9.14 -8.92 19.40
C LEU A 116 -9.32 -9.98 20.50
N HIS A 117 -8.26 -10.22 21.26
CA HIS A 117 -8.32 -11.10 22.43
C HIS A 117 -8.85 -10.33 23.64
N ASP A 118 -10.16 -10.11 23.68
CA ASP A 118 -10.89 -9.39 24.71
C ASP A 118 -12.00 -10.23 25.35
N GLY A 119 -12.12 -11.50 24.95
CA GLY A 119 -13.18 -12.40 25.39
C GLY A 119 -14.51 -12.22 24.65
N SER A 120 -14.60 -11.32 23.68
CA SER A 120 -15.84 -11.07 22.93
C SER A 120 -16.17 -12.19 21.94
N ILE A 121 -15.15 -12.96 21.48
CA ILE A 121 -15.31 -13.99 20.46
C ILE A 121 -15.47 -15.36 21.09
N GLN A 122 -16.67 -15.92 20.98
CA GLN A 122 -16.94 -17.26 21.49
C GLN A 122 -16.21 -18.34 20.67
N GLN A 123 -15.51 -19.24 21.35
CA GLN A 123 -14.94 -20.42 20.71
C GLN A 123 -16.05 -21.41 20.35
N SER A 124 -16.02 -21.94 19.14
CA SER A 124 -16.92 -22.98 18.68
C SER A 124 -16.14 -23.99 17.83
N THR A 125 -16.49 -25.25 17.99
CA THR A 125 -16.01 -26.38 17.16
C THR A 125 -17.00 -26.76 16.07
N ASP A 126 -18.05 -25.98 15.87
CA ASP A 126 -18.99 -26.19 14.79
C ASP A 126 -18.35 -25.88 13.42
N ARG A 127 -19.04 -26.33 12.38
CA ARG A 127 -18.65 -25.98 11.02
C ARG A 127 -19.00 -24.52 10.74
N ILE A 128 -17.97 -23.69 10.48
CA ILE A 128 -18.10 -22.25 10.36
C ILE A 128 -17.70 -21.81 8.96
N THR A 129 -18.47 -20.93 8.34
CA THR A 129 -18.10 -20.22 7.11
C THR A 129 -17.43 -18.91 7.48
N VAL A 130 -16.20 -18.74 7.04
CA VAL A 130 -15.40 -17.53 7.23
C VAL A 130 -15.39 -16.75 5.93
N MET A 131 -15.60 -15.43 6.02
CA MET A 131 -15.21 -14.47 5.01
C MET A 131 -14.19 -13.54 5.62
N GLY A 132 -13.06 -13.36 4.95
CA GLY A 132 -11.96 -12.56 5.48
C GLY A 132 -10.96 -12.18 4.41
N ARG A 133 -9.89 -11.55 4.85
CA ARG A 133 -8.82 -11.05 4.00
C ARG A 133 -7.57 -11.91 4.15
N LEU A 134 -7.05 -12.35 3.02
CA LEU A 134 -5.88 -13.24 2.95
C LEU A 134 -4.58 -12.44 3.01
N TYR A 135 -3.68 -12.85 3.93
CA TYR A 135 -2.37 -12.24 4.12
C TYR A 135 -1.27 -13.29 4.09
N PRO A 136 -0.05 -12.92 3.65
CA PRO A 136 1.13 -13.78 3.78
C PRO A 136 1.47 -13.97 5.26
N HIS A 137 2.21 -15.03 5.58
CA HIS A 137 2.75 -15.23 6.92
C HIS A 137 3.64 -14.07 7.37
N GLN A 138 3.75 -13.89 8.69
CA GLN A 138 4.66 -12.92 9.29
C GLN A 138 6.05 -13.52 9.47
N ASN A 139 7.10 -12.67 9.38
CA ASN A 139 8.49 -13.08 9.55
C ASN A 139 9.08 -12.65 10.90
N GLU A 140 8.44 -11.72 11.62
CA GLU A 140 8.95 -11.15 12.87
C GLU A 140 8.18 -11.69 14.07
N ASP A 141 8.91 -12.14 15.09
CA ASP A 141 8.34 -12.60 16.35
C ASP A 141 8.02 -11.40 17.26
N HIS A 142 6.84 -11.40 17.86
CA HIS A 142 6.40 -10.38 18.81
C HIS A 142 6.38 -10.88 20.26
N ALA A 143 6.50 -12.19 20.47
CA ALA A 143 6.47 -12.86 21.77
C ALA A 143 7.11 -14.25 21.66
N ASP A 144 7.09 -15.01 22.75
CA ASP A 144 7.50 -16.41 22.76
C ASP A 144 6.36 -17.32 22.27
N THR A 145 6.69 -18.34 21.49
CA THR A 145 5.73 -19.37 21.08
C THR A 145 5.57 -20.42 22.18
N THR A 146 4.33 -20.76 22.50
CA THR A 146 3.96 -21.83 23.44
C THR A 146 2.90 -22.75 22.84
N SER A 147 2.36 -23.68 23.62
CA SER A 147 1.27 -24.56 23.17
C SER A 147 -0.04 -23.81 22.84
N THR A 148 -0.22 -22.58 23.37
CA THR A 148 -1.41 -21.75 23.21
C THR A 148 -1.11 -20.33 22.70
N THR A 149 0.16 -20.00 22.51
CA THR A 149 0.59 -18.67 22.08
C THR A 149 1.42 -18.77 20.81
N LEU A 150 1.12 -17.90 19.83
CA LEU A 150 1.91 -17.76 18.59
C LEU A 150 2.75 -16.48 18.67
N SER A 151 4.06 -16.60 18.49
CA SER A 151 4.96 -15.44 18.45
C SER A 151 4.67 -14.51 17.26
N ARG A 152 4.19 -15.08 16.15
CA ARG A 152 3.81 -14.42 14.91
C ARG A 152 2.70 -15.21 14.19
N LEU A 153 2.06 -14.59 13.22
CA LEU A 153 1.03 -15.25 12.40
C LEU A 153 1.69 -16.04 11.25
N ASP A 154 2.22 -17.20 11.60
CA ASP A 154 2.97 -18.07 10.69
C ASP A 154 2.50 -19.53 10.84
N PRO A 155 1.99 -20.15 9.75
CA PRO A 155 1.57 -21.54 9.74
C PRO A 155 2.66 -22.54 10.16
N ALA A 156 3.94 -22.21 9.96
CA ALA A 156 5.06 -23.05 10.37
C ALA A 156 5.05 -23.33 11.88
N LEU A 157 4.56 -22.41 12.70
CA LEU A 157 4.49 -22.57 14.18
C LEU A 157 3.46 -23.60 14.62
N VAL A 158 2.53 -23.97 13.74
CA VAL A 158 1.46 -24.94 14.03
C VAL A 158 1.58 -26.22 13.20
N ALA A 159 2.67 -26.40 12.46
CA ALA A 159 2.88 -27.57 11.60
C ALA A 159 2.88 -28.93 12.33
N GLY A 160 3.15 -28.92 13.64
CA GLY A 160 3.06 -30.12 14.49
C GLY A 160 1.66 -30.45 15.03
N VAL A 161 0.65 -29.63 14.70
CA VAL A 161 -0.74 -29.85 15.16
C VAL A 161 -1.50 -30.63 14.08
N GLY A 162 -1.72 -31.91 14.33
CA GLY A 162 -2.35 -32.79 13.36
C GLY A 162 -1.43 -33.08 12.14
N ASN A 163 -2.01 -33.73 11.15
CA ASN A 163 -1.29 -34.05 9.89
C ASN A 163 -1.91 -33.26 8.72
N TYR A 164 -1.91 -31.91 8.83
CA TYR A 164 -2.53 -31.03 7.86
C TYR A 164 -1.53 -30.48 6.85
N GLN A 165 -1.97 -30.36 5.59
CA GLN A 165 -1.32 -29.48 4.64
C GLN A 165 -1.74 -28.03 4.94
N LEU A 166 -0.81 -27.22 5.37
CA LEU A 166 -1.07 -25.84 5.76
C LEU A 166 -1.02 -24.91 4.54
N PHE A 167 -1.92 -23.93 4.51
CA PHE A 167 -1.78 -22.78 3.62
C PHE A 167 -0.65 -21.89 4.15
N ASP A 168 0.28 -21.47 3.30
CA ASP A 168 1.38 -20.55 3.64
C ASP A 168 0.88 -19.09 3.74
N SER A 169 -0.11 -18.91 4.61
CA SER A 169 -0.85 -17.66 4.76
C SER A 169 -1.76 -17.71 5.98
N TYR A 170 -2.31 -16.56 6.36
CA TYR A 170 -3.40 -16.50 7.32
C TYR A 170 -4.55 -15.63 6.77
N VAL A 171 -5.74 -15.80 7.33
CA VAL A 171 -6.90 -14.98 7.00
C VAL A 171 -7.29 -14.14 8.22
N SER A 172 -7.44 -12.82 8.03
CA SER A 172 -8.09 -11.96 9.01
C SER A 172 -9.60 -11.98 8.76
N ALA A 173 -10.34 -12.58 9.69
CA ALA A 173 -11.77 -12.74 9.56
C ALA A 173 -12.51 -11.39 9.65
N ILE A 174 -13.39 -11.16 8.69
CA ILE A 174 -14.35 -10.04 8.68
C ILE A 174 -15.68 -10.53 9.24
N THR A 175 -16.11 -11.70 8.80
CA THR A 175 -17.33 -12.35 9.33
C THR A 175 -17.09 -13.85 9.49
N GLU A 176 -17.68 -14.39 10.54
CA GLU A 176 -17.80 -15.83 10.77
C GLU A 176 -19.28 -16.17 10.92
N LYS A 177 -19.76 -17.21 10.23
CA LYS A 177 -21.14 -17.67 10.28
C LYS A 177 -21.19 -19.13 10.66
N GLY A 178 -21.98 -19.45 11.69
CA GLY A 178 -22.30 -20.81 12.11
C GLY A 178 -23.16 -21.57 11.08
N PRO A 179 -23.47 -22.85 11.33
CA PRO A 179 -24.22 -23.71 10.41
C PRO A 179 -25.62 -23.17 10.05
N SER A 180 -26.27 -22.48 11.01
CA SER A 180 -27.57 -21.84 10.79
C SER A 180 -27.51 -20.47 10.11
N GLY A 181 -26.32 -20.03 9.69
CA GLY A 181 -26.09 -18.69 9.14
C GLY A 181 -25.98 -17.58 10.19
N THR A 182 -26.04 -17.95 11.49
CA THR A 182 -25.88 -17.00 12.60
C THR A 182 -24.48 -16.41 12.58
N VAL A 183 -24.37 -15.08 12.61
CA VAL A 183 -23.10 -14.38 12.67
C VAL A 183 -22.50 -14.52 14.08
N ILE A 184 -21.25 -14.95 14.16
CA ILE A 184 -20.49 -15.00 15.42
C ILE A 184 -19.99 -13.58 15.69
N SER A 185 -20.50 -13.00 16.77
CA SER A 185 -20.12 -11.66 17.20
C SER A 185 -18.70 -11.64 17.78
N GLY A 186 -18.08 -10.47 17.76
CA GLY A 186 -16.78 -10.19 18.36
C GLY A 186 -16.10 -9.01 17.71
N ASP A 187 -15.14 -8.42 18.42
CA ASP A 187 -14.38 -7.28 17.93
C ASP A 187 -13.37 -7.71 16.86
N ARG A 188 -13.78 -7.53 15.60
CA ARG A 188 -12.96 -7.86 14.44
C ARG A 188 -11.90 -6.78 14.20
N ILE A 189 -10.78 -7.20 13.63
CA ILE A 189 -9.75 -6.25 13.23
C ILE A 189 -10.27 -5.49 12.01
N PRO A 190 -10.34 -4.15 12.07
CA PRO A 190 -10.69 -3.38 10.89
C PRO A 190 -9.65 -3.64 9.79
N ALA A 191 -10.14 -3.92 8.58
CA ALA A 191 -9.26 -4.08 7.42
C ALA A 191 -8.37 -2.83 7.30
N PRO A 192 -7.06 -2.97 7.08
CA PRO A 192 -6.22 -1.82 6.82
C PRO A 192 -6.80 -1.08 5.63
N GLN A 193 -7.13 0.19 5.83
CA GLN A 193 -7.50 1.02 4.70
C GLN A 193 -6.28 1.07 3.77
N LEU A 194 -6.46 0.64 2.54
CA LEU A 194 -5.46 0.79 1.49
C LEU A 194 -5.38 2.27 1.10
N ILE A 195 -5.02 3.12 2.04
CA ILE A 195 -4.66 4.49 1.76
C ILE A 195 -3.24 4.38 1.21
N ASN A 196 -3.11 4.39 -0.11
CA ASN A 196 -1.82 4.70 -0.70
C ASN A 196 -1.54 6.15 -0.31
N PRO A 197 -0.62 6.43 0.65
CA PRO A 197 -0.26 7.80 0.94
C PRO A 197 0.20 8.42 -0.38
N ILE A 198 -0.25 9.65 -0.67
CA ILE A 198 0.28 10.42 -1.79
C ILE A 198 1.79 10.43 -1.57
N GLY A 199 2.52 9.61 -2.34
CA GLY A 199 3.93 9.34 -2.09
C GLY A 199 4.71 10.64 -2.08
N GLY A 200 5.79 10.73 -1.29
CA GLY A 200 6.66 11.91 -1.23
C GLY A 200 7.09 12.40 -2.61
N PHE A 201 7.12 11.53 -3.61
CA PHE A 201 7.35 11.84 -5.03
C PHE A 201 6.34 12.86 -5.63
N TYR A 202 5.08 12.91 -5.17
CA TYR A 202 4.12 13.94 -5.63
C TYR A 202 4.63 15.35 -5.33
N TRP A 203 4.99 15.61 -4.09
CA TRP A 203 5.48 16.92 -3.66
C TRP A 203 6.84 17.26 -4.28
N GLN A 204 7.67 16.27 -4.52
CA GLN A 204 8.94 16.44 -5.24
C GLN A 204 8.69 16.91 -6.68
N HIS A 205 7.75 16.29 -7.40
CA HIS A 205 7.39 16.73 -8.75
C HIS A 205 6.82 18.16 -8.75
N ILE A 206 5.96 18.50 -7.78
CA ILE A 206 5.42 19.88 -7.66
C ILE A 206 6.55 20.89 -7.38
N ALA A 207 7.51 20.57 -6.52
CA ALA A 207 8.67 21.43 -6.29
C ALA A 207 9.46 21.68 -7.58
N TYR A 208 9.65 20.63 -8.40
CA TYR A 208 10.30 20.77 -9.71
C TYR A 208 9.48 21.61 -10.69
N VAL A 209 8.16 21.53 -10.72
CA VAL A 209 7.32 22.44 -11.54
C VAL A 209 7.63 23.89 -11.21
N ILE A 210 7.62 24.21 -9.91
CA ILE A 210 7.92 25.58 -9.44
C ILE A 210 9.32 26.00 -9.86
N THR A 211 10.31 25.13 -9.69
CA THR A 211 11.70 25.41 -10.06
C THR A 211 11.84 25.69 -11.55
N TRP A 212 11.27 24.87 -12.43
CA TRP A 212 11.39 25.04 -13.87
C TRP A 212 10.70 26.31 -14.36
N TRP A 213 9.52 26.62 -13.86
CA TRP A 213 8.81 27.84 -14.25
C TRP A 213 9.47 29.10 -13.69
N PHE A 214 10.07 29.01 -12.50
CA PHE A 214 10.89 30.09 -11.95
C PHE A 214 12.13 30.35 -12.84
N MET A 215 12.80 29.30 -13.30
CA MET A 215 13.93 29.42 -14.24
C MET A 215 13.51 30.03 -15.58
N ALA A 216 12.34 29.67 -16.11
CA ALA A 216 11.78 30.33 -17.31
C ALA A 216 11.59 31.84 -17.07
N GLY A 217 11.05 32.21 -15.91
CA GLY A 217 10.90 33.63 -15.52
C GLY A 217 12.22 34.38 -15.43
N LEU A 218 13.25 33.79 -14.83
CA LEU A 218 14.59 34.37 -14.76
C LEU A 218 15.20 34.61 -16.13
N VAL A 219 15.08 33.63 -17.04
CA VAL A 219 15.58 33.73 -18.42
C VAL A 219 14.87 34.85 -19.18
N LEU A 220 13.55 35.01 -19.01
CA LEU A 220 12.80 36.12 -19.60
C LEU A 220 13.22 37.49 -19.02
N PHE A 221 13.54 37.53 -17.73
CA PHE A 221 13.93 38.77 -17.05
C PHE A 221 15.37 39.21 -17.36
N ALA A 222 16.28 38.29 -17.66
CA ALA A 222 17.71 38.55 -17.87
C ALA A 222 17.99 39.64 -18.89
N PRO A 223 17.33 39.74 -20.07
CA PRO A 223 17.56 40.82 -21.02
C PRO A 223 17.18 42.20 -20.52
N PHE A 224 16.16 42.27 -19.66
CA PHE A 224 15.69 43.56 -19.05
C PHE A 224 16.67 44.02 -17.99
N TYR A 225 17.15 43.13 -17.15
CA TYR A 225 18.16 43.41 -16.14
C TYR A 225 19.46 43.96 -16.77
N ASN A 226 19.98 43.28 -17.81
CA ASN A 226 21.19 43.71 -18.49
C ASN A 226 21.05 45.10 -19.13
N ARG A 227 19.85 45.48 -19.61
CA ARG A 227 19.60 46.80 -20.15
C ARG A 227 19.61 47.85 -19.07
N SER A 228 19.08 47.61 -17.88
CA SER A 228 19.06 48.56 -16.75
C SER A 228 20.45 48.80 -16.19
N VAL A 229 21.27 47.73 -16.04
CA VAL A 229 22.65 47.83 -15.56
C VAL A 229 23.54 48.61 -16.56
N ASN A 230 23.39 48.35 -17.85
CA ASN A 230 24.18 49.07 -18.87
C ASN A 230 23.80 50.57 -18.97
N ARG A 231 22.55 50.94 -18.74
CA ARG A 231 22.14 52.37 -18.65
C ARG A 231 22.75 53.04 -17.44
N ALA A 232 22.77 52.39 -16.28
CA ALA A 232 23.37 52.93 -15.08
C ALA A 232 24.88 53.22 -15.23
N LYS A 233 25.61 52.39 -15.96
CA LYS A 233 27.04 52.54 -16.24
C LYS A 233 27.37 53.69 -17.26
N GLN A 234 26.38 54.18 -18.00
CA GLN A 234 26.60 55.27 -18.98
C GLN A 234 26.26 56.66 -18.38
N VAL A 235 25.68 56.73 -17.20
CA VAL A 235 25.25 57.99 -16.57
C VAL A 235 26.13 58.33 -15.35
N GLY A 236 27.03 57.44 -14.94
CA GLY A 236 28.05 57.67 -13.90
C GLY A 236 29.45 57.76 -14.51
#